data_253c731d1c9f35b39ca959dff299d403
#
_entry.id   253c731d1c9f35b39ca959dff299d403
#
_cell.length_a   1.000
_cell.length_b   1.000
_cell.length_c   1.000
_cell.angle_alpha   90.00
_cell.angle_beta   90.00
_cell.angle_gamma   90.00
#
_symmetry.space_group_name_H-M   'P 1'
#
loop_
_entity.id
_entity.type
_entity.pdbx_description
1 polymer ?
#
loop_
_entity_poly.entity_id
_entity_poly.type
_entity_poly.pdbx_seq_one_letter_code
_entity_poly.pdbx_strand_id
1 'polypeptide(L)'
;MVLSREEIIKEQLGRAVKDILEQLPWMAEVFRNPTYDLNKTVESELDFFLGAVLSEILERYTQYLLNKQIKPSAEEFAWINQTLFSRANEFKDLIRKIVQV
;
A
#
# COMPACT_ATOMS: atom_id res chain seq x y z
N MET A 1 13.42 -25.81 -4.77
CA MET A 1 14.31 -24.63 -4.80
C MET A 1 14.02 -23.76 -3.60
N VAL A 2 15.04 -23.43 -2.83
CA VAL A 2 14.89 -22.56 -1.65
C VAL A 2 15.08 -21.11 -2.08
N LEU A 3 14.10 -20.27 -1.83
CA LEU A 3 14.21 -18.84 -2.12
C LEU A 3 15.20 -18.17 -1.15
N SER A 4 15.96 -17.21 -1.64
CA SER A 4 16.79 -16.36 -0.79
C SER A 4 15.91 -15.45 0.06
N ARG A 5 16.47 -14.91 1.14
CA ARG A 5 15.77 -13.95 1.98
C ARG A 5 15.26 -12.74 1.17
N GLU A 6 16.09 -12.21 0.28
CA GLU A 6 15.71 -11.09 -0.58
C GLU A 6 14.54 -11.44 -1.50
N GLU A 7 14.57 -12.63 -2.09
CA GLU A 7 13.49 -13.10 -2.96
C GLU A 7 12.18 -13.26 -2.19
N ILE A 8 12.22 -13.77 -0.96
CA ILE A 8 11.05 -13.91 -0.10
C ILE A 8 10.48 -12.52 0.23
N ILE A 9 11.34 -11.57 0.57
CA ILE A 9 10.92 -10.20 0.89
C ILE A 9 10.23 -9.57 -0.31
N LYS A 10 10.82 -9.68 -1.50
CA LYS A 10 10.24 -9.15 -2.74
C LYS A 10 8.90 -9.79 -3.07
N GLU A 11 8.80 -11.11 -2.90
CA GLU A 11 7.57 -11.85 -3.16
C GLU A 11 6.43 -11.40 -2.23
N GLN A 12 6.72 -11.25 -0.93
CA GLN A 12 5.71 -10.81 0.02
C GLN A 12 5.29 -9.36 -0.22
N LEU A 13 6.20 -8.49 -0.62
CA LEU A 13 5.87 -7.12 -1.01
C LEU A 13 4.94 -7.10 -2.22
N GLY A 14 5.27 -7.86 -3.26
CA GLY A 14 4.41 -7.97 -4.45
C GLY A 14 3.02 -8.51 -4.12
N ARG A 15 2.94 -9.48 -3.24
CA ARG A 15 1.67 -10.04 -2.77
C ARG A 15 0.84 -8.98 -2.02
N ALA A 16 1.47 -8.23 -1.12
CA ALA A 16 0.78 -7.17 -0.38
C ALA A 16 0.26 -6.07 -1.31
N VAL A 17 1.07 -5.64 -2.27
CA VAL A 17 0.66 -4.65 -3.28
C VAL A 17 -0.55 -5.16 -4.06
N LYS A 18 -0.49 -6.39 -4.56
CA LYS A 18 -1.60 -6.98 -5.32
C LYS A 18 -2.88 -7.02 -4.49
N ASP A 19 -2.79 -7.50 -3.25
CA ASP A 19 -3.96 -7.66 -2.39
C ASP A 19 -4.62 -6.31 -2.08
N ILE A 20 -3.83 -5.27 -1.83
CA ILE A 20 -4.37 -3.94 -1.54
C ILE A 20 -4.94 -3.29 -2.81
N LEU A 21 -4.28 -3.45 -3.96
CA LEU A 21 -4.81 -2.91 -5.22
C LEU A 21 -6.15 -3.56 -5.60
N GLU A 22 -6.35 -4.82 -5.28
CA GLU A 22 -7.64 -5.50 -5.48
C GLU A 22 -8.74 -4.92 -4.57
N GLN A 23 -8.38 -4.32 -3.43
CA GLN A 23 -9.31 -3.72 -2.49
C GLN A 23 -9.59 -2.23 -2.74
N LEU A 24 -8.98 -1.63 -3.75
CA LEU A 24 -9.16 -0.19 -4.02
C LEU A 24 -10.63 0.22 -4.20
N PRO A 25 -11.49 -0.54 -4.91
CA PRO A 25 -12.90 -0.16 -5.03
C PRO A 25 -13.61 -0.10 -3.67
N TRP A 26 -13.35 -1.06 -2.80
CA TRP A 26 -13.91 -1.07 -1.45
C TRP A 26 -13.38 0.10 -0.61
N MET A 27 -12.08 0.37 -0.69
CA MET A 27 -11.48 1.51 0.03
C MET A 27 -12.07 2.83 -0.44
N ALA A 28 -12.34 2.97 -1.75
CA ALA A 28 -12.97 4.16 -2.30
C ALA A 28 -14.38 4.35 -1.73
N GLU A 29 -15.15 3.28 -1.59
CA GLU A 29 -16.48 3.34 -0.98
C GLU A 29 -16.40 3.80 0.49
N VAL A 30 -15.45 3.27 1.25
CA VAL A 30 -15.24 3.67 2.64
C VAL A 30 -14.94 5.16 2.73
N PHE A 31 -14.03 5.68 1.90
CA PHE A 31 -13.63 7.08 1.93
C PHE A 31 -14.69 8.04 1.38
N ARG A 32 -15.64 7.55 0.59
CA ARG A 32 -16.81 8.34 0.15
C ARG A 32 -17.90 8.40 1.19
N ASN A 33 -17.81 7.63 2.25
CA ASN A 33 -18.81 7.63 3.32
C ASN A 33 -18.89 9.02 3.93
N PRO A 34 -20.10 9.60 4.10
CA PRO A 34 -20.27 10.94 4.68
C PRO A 34 -19.69 11.11 6.08
N THR A 35 -19.44 10.01 6.80
CA THR A 35 -18.80 10.05 8.12
C THR A 35 -17.35 10.56 8.01
N TYR A 36 -16.70 10.37 6.85
CA TYR A 36 -15.38 10.89 6.59
C TYR A 36 -15.51 12.18 5.80
N ASP A 37 -15.61 13.31 6.46
CA ASP A 37 -15.70 14.61 5.79
C ASP A 37 -14.28 15.07 5.41
N LEU A 38 -13.75 14.49 4.34
CA LEU A 38 -12.40 14.76 3.87
C LEU A 38 -12.22 16.22 3.43
N ASN A 39 -13.26 16.85 2.93
CA ASN A 39 -13.21 18.25 2.47
C ASN A 39 -12.86 19.22 3.60
N LYS A 40 -13.18 18.88 4.83
CA LYS A 40 -12.90 19.73 6.01
C LYS A 40 -11.53 19.44 6.64
N THR A 41 -11.00 18.23 6.45
CA THR A 41 -9.83 17.77 7.19
C THR A 41 -8.61 17.55 6.33
N VAL A 42 -8.76 17.47 5.00
CA VAL A 42 -7.68 17.11 4.07
C VAL A 42 -7.72 18.03 2.86
N GLU A 43 -6.59 18.66 2.52
CA GLU A 43 -6.48 19.52 1.36
C GLU A 43 -6.57 18.76 0.04
N SER A 44 -6.09 17.52 0.00
CA SER A 44 -6.11 16.67 -1.18
C SER A 44 -6.61 15.27 -0.84
N GLU A 45 -7.80 14.93 -1.35
CA GLU A 45 -8.36 13.58 -1.20
C GLU A 45 -7.48 12.53 -1.86
N LEU A 46 -6.87 12.87 -2.99
CA LEU A 46 -6.00 11.95 -3.71
C LEU A 46 -4.75 11.61 -2.89
N ASP A 47 -4.11 12.61 -2.30
CA ASP A 47 -2.92 12.39 -1.48
C ASP A 47 -3.25 11.65 -0.20
N PHE A 48 -4.38 11.95 0.41
CA PHE A 48 -4.87 11.20 1.57
C PHE A 48 -5.09 9.73 1.22
N PHE A 49 -5.79 9.47 0.12
CA PHE A 49 -6.07 8.11 -0.33
C PHE A 49 -4.77 7.36 -0.64
N LEU A 50 -3.83 8.02 -1.32
CA LEU A 50 -2.52 7.45 -1.61
C LEU A 50 -1.78 7.06 -0.33
N GLY A 51 -1.77 7.95 0.67
CA GLY A 51 -1.16 7.67 1.96
C GLY A 51 -1.79 6.46 2.64
N ALA A 52 -3.11 6.34 2.61
CA ALA A 52 -3.83 5.20 3.16
C ALA A 52 -3.46 3.90 2.43
N VAL A 53 -3.39 3.93 1.10
CA VAL A 53 -3.01 2.77 0.29
C VAL A 53 -1.59 2.31 0.63
N LEU A 54 -0.64 3.24 0.68
CA LEU A 54 0.74 2.92 1.02
C LEU A 54 0.86 2.34 2.43
N SER A 55 0.14 2.91 3.39
CA SER A 55 0.10 2.43 4.77
C SER A 55 -0.43 1.01 4.86
N GLU A 56 -1.54 0.72 4.16
CA GLU A 56 -2.14 -0.61 4.13
C GLU A 56 -1.20 -1.65 3.49
N ILE A 57 -0.49 -1.27 2.43
CA ILE A 57 0.50 -2.15 1.79
C ILE A 57 1.61 -2.49 2.80
N LEU A 58 2.16 -1.49 3.49
CA LEU A 58 3.22 -1.71 4.46
C LEU A 58 2.76 -2.59 5.62
N GLU A 59 1.56 -2.36 6.13
CA GLU A 59 0.99 -3.17 7.21
C GLU A 59 0.79 -4.62 6.77
N ARG A 60 0.19 -4.84 5.62
CA ARG A 60 -0.06 -6.17 5.08
C ARG A 60 1.24 -6.92 4.80
N TYR A 61 2.20 -6.23 4.20
CA TYR A 61 3.53 -6.75 3.93
C TYR A 61 4.24 -7.18 5.23
N THR A 62 4.19 -6.34 6.25
CA THR A 62 4.80 -6.65 7.55
C THR A 62 4.20 -7.90 8.15
N GLN A 63 2.87 -8.05 8.10
CA GLN A 63 2.20 -9.25 8.57
C GLN A 63 2.62 -10.51 7.81
N TYR A 64 2.76 -10.41 6.50
CA TYR A 64 3.19 -11.55 5.68
C TYR A 64 4.61 -11.99 6.03
N LEU A 65 5.52 -11.04 6.28
CA LEU A 65 6.87 -11.38 6.72
C LEU A 65 6.89 -12.00 8.11
N LEU A 66 6.11 -11.48 9.04
CA LEU A 66 6.01 -12.03 10.39
C LEU A 66 5.48 -13.46 10.37
N ASN A 67 4.52 -13.76 9.49
CA ASN A 67 3.99 -15.11 9.32
C ASN A 67 5.08 -16.10 8.83
N LYS A 68 6.09 -15.59 8.14
CA LYS A 68 7.26 -16.37 7.71
C LYS A 68 8.43 -16.28 8.69
N GLN A 69 8.19 -15.69 9.87
CA GLN A 69 9.21 -15.50 10.90
C GLN A 69 10.40 -14.67 10.42
N ILE A 70 10.14 -13.72 9.52
CA ILE A 70 11.14 -12.78 8.99
C ILE A 70 10.90 -11.42 9.62
N LYS A 71 11.93 -10.87 10.27
CA LYS A 71 11.92 -9.52 10.80
C LYS A 71 12.85 -8.66 9.95
N PRO A 72 12.31 -7.70 9.17
CA PRO A 72 13.15 -6.87 8.31
C PRO A 72 14.13 -6.01 9.10
N SER A 73 15.34 -5.85 8.55
CA SER A 73 16.31 -4.90 9.09
C SER A 73 15.93 -3.47 8.68
N ALA A 74 16.58 -2.48 9.30
CA ALA A 74 16.40 -1.07 8.95
C ALA A 74 16.75 -0.81 7.47
N GLU A 75 17.80 -1.46 6.97
CA GLU A 75 18.19 -1.33 5.56
C GLU A 75 17.13 -1.93 4.62
N GLU A 76 16.57 -3.08 5.00
CA GLU A 76 15.50 -3.71 4.24
C GLU A 76 14.25 -2.84 4.21
N PHE A 77 13.87 -2.23 5.33
CA PHE A 77 12.76 -1.28 5.37
C PHE A 77 13.01 -0.05 4.50
N ALA A 78 14.22 0.51 4.52
CA ALA A 78 14.57 1.64 3.67
C ALA A 78 14.42 1.30 2.19
N TRP A 79 14.89 0.13 1.78
CA TRP A 79 14.76 -0.35 0.41
C TRP A 79 13.30 -0.55 0.01
N ILE A 80 12.49 -1.13 0.91
CA ILE A 80 11.05 -1.33 0.68
C ILE A 80 10.35 0.01 0.48
N ASN A 81 10.62 0.96 1.37
CA ASN A 81 10.04 2.29 1.27
C ASN A 81 10.39 2.96 -0.06
N GLN A 82 11.66 2.89 -0.47
CA GLN A 82 12.07 3.42 -1.77
C GLN A 82 11.33 2.75 -2.92
N THR A 83 11.18 1.44 -2.86
CA THR A 83 10.47 0.68 -3.90
C THR A 83 9.02 1.10 -4.00
N LEU A 84 8.33 1.24 -2.87
CA LEU A 84 6.94 1.69 -2.85
C LEU A 84 6.78 3.14 -3.29
N PHE A 85 7.63 4.04 -2.82
CA PHE A 85 7.54 5.45 -3.19
C PHE A 85 7.87 5.66 -4.66
N SER A 86 8.75 4.85 -5.26
CA SER A 86 9.01 4.92 -6.69
C SER A 86 7.77 4.56 -7.53
N ARG A 87 6.82 3.83 -6.96
CA ARG A 87 5.56 3.45 -7.61
C ARG A 87 4.39 4.36 -7.24
N ALA A 88 4.62 5.43 -6.49
CA ALA A 88 3.55 6.29 -6.00
C ALA A 88 2.70 6.88 -7.14
N ASN A 89 3.32 7.27 -8.25
CA ASN A 89 2.59 7.81 -9.40
C ASN A 89 1.70 6.76 -10.06
N GLU A 90 2.17 5.52 -10.14
CA GLU A 90 1.37 4.38 -10.62
C GLU A 90 0.13 4.19 -9.76
N PHE A 91 0.30 4.19 -8.44
CA PHE A 91 -0.83 4.06 -7.52
C PHE A 91 -1.78 5.25 -7.60
N LYS A 92 -1.25 6.47 -7.73
CA LYS A 92 -2.08 7.66 -7.95
C LYS A 92 -2.97 7.53 -9.18
N ASP A 93 -2.41 7.05 -10.28
CA ASP A 93 -3.16 6.88 -11.52
C ASP A 93 -4.28 5.86 -11.37
N LEU A 94 -4.01 4.75 -10.68
CA LEU A 94 -5.03 3.75 -10.39
C LEU A 94 -6.14 4.31 -9.49
N ILE A 95 -5.79 5.08 -8.47
CA ILE A 95 -6.75 5.70 -7.58
C ILE A 95 -7.62 6.70 -8.33
N ARG A 96 -7.03 7.54 -9.19
CA ARG A 96 -7.79 8.50 -10.02
C ARG A 96 -8.85 7.83 -10.85
N LYS A 97 -8.55 6.68 -11.45
CA LYS A 97 -9.51 5.93 -12.27
C LYS A 97 -10.72 5.46 -11.46
N ILE A 98 -10.53 5.19 -10.19
CA ILE A 98 -11.60 4.69 -9.31
C ILE A 98 -12.38 5.83 -8.69
N VAL A 99 -11.70 6.92 -8.30
CA VAL A 99 -12.31 8.04 -7.57
C VAL A 99 -13.01 9.03 -8.48
N GLN A 100 -12.66 9.10 -9.75
CA GLN A 100 -13.24 10.04 -10.73
C GLN A 100 -14.57 9.59 -11.33
N VAL A 101 -15.16 8.61 -10.80
CA VAL A 101 -16.45 8.12 -11.31
C VAL A 101 -17.60 8.99 -10.83
#